data_5e9acc04516bccc825b1ad4a99e890a0
#
_entry.id   5e9acc04516bccc825b1ad4a99e890a0
#
_cell.length_a   1.000
_cell.length_b   1.000
_cell.length_c   1.000
_cell.angle_alpha   90.00
_cell.angle_beta   90.00
_cell.angle_gamma   90.00
#
_symmetry.space_group_name_H-M   'P 1'
#
loop_
_entity.id
_entity.type
_entity.pdbx_description
1 polymer ?
#
loop_
_entity_poly.entity_id
_entity_poly.type
_entity_poly.pdbx_seq_one_letter_code
_entity_poly.pdbx_strand_id
1 'polypeptide(L)'
;MSDPAEKLSAFVAWAAAHITGDEKGQAQIFLDRLFVAFGHAGSLDVGGEPEFRVRKATEDGGGTSFADYVWKPVVLIEMKKRGTVLSKHYRQAFDYWTRLVPGRPRYVILCNFDEFHVYDFETQMDSPVGRAKLADLAQHYGPLAFLLPGQPSPSSTTSTSPSPAKPPRTS
;
A
#
# COMPACT_ATOMS: atom_id res chain seq x y z
N MET A 1 19.76 10.36 -10.41
CA MET A 1 18.53 9.93 -9.71
C MET A 1 17.99 11.09 -8.91
N SER A 2 16.76 11.48 -9.13
CA SER A 2 16.13 12.50 -8.28
C SER A 2 15.81 11.91 -6.92
N ASP A 3 16.08 12.68 -5.89
CA ASP A 3 15.77 12.36 -4.51
C ASP A 3 14.24 12.17 -4.38
N PRO A 4 13.76 11.07 -3.75
CA PRO A 4 12.33 10.91 -3.49
C PRO A 4 11.70 12.11 -2.76
N ALA A 5 12.45 12.77 -1.87
CA ALA A 5 11.96 13.92 -1.14
C ALA A 5 11.54 15.08 -2.05
N GLU A 6 12.24 15.32 -3.13
CA GLU A 6 11.90 16.39 -4.08
C GLU A 6 10.56 16.13 -4.77
N LYS A 7 10.36 14.92 -5.29
CA LYS A 7 9.11 14.52 -5.93
C LYS A 7 7.95 14.49 -4.93
N LEU A 8 8.19 14.01 -3.73
CA LEU A 8 7.19 13.99 -2.67
C LEU A 8 6.81 15.40 -2.23
N SER A 9 7.77 16.31 -2.14
CA SER A 9 7.48 17.71 -1.85
C SER A 9 6.59 18.34 -2.91
N ALA A 10 6.84 18.07 -4.19
CA ALA A 10 6.00 18.53 -5.28
C ALA A 10 4.58 17.92 -5.21
N PHE A 11 4.49 16.65 -4.85
CA PHE A 11 3.20 15.97 -4.64
C PHE A 11 2.40 16.60 -3.50
N VAL A 12 3.03 16.89 -2.38
CA VAL A 12 2.39 17.54 -1.23
C VAL A 12 1.83 18.90 -1.63
N ALA A 13 2.60 19.70 -2.36
CA ALA A 13 2.15 21.01 -2.85
C ALA A 13 0.98 20.88 -3.84
N TRP A 14 1.06 19.91 -4.75
CA TRP A 14 -0.03 19.62 -5.68
C TRP A 14 -1.31 19.23 -4.93
N ALA A 15 -1.21 18.33 -3.94
CA ALA A 15 -2.35 17.87 -3.17
C ALA A 15 -2.98 19.03 -2.37
N ALA A 16 -2.17 19.91 -1.78
CA ALA A 16 -2.67 21.09 -1.09
C ALA A 16 -3.45 22.02 -2.00
N ALA A 17 -3.07 22.12 -3.28
CA ALA A 17 -3.73 23.00 -4.26
C ALA A 17 -4.99 22.39 -4.87
N HIS A 18 -5.07 21.07 -5.02
CA HIS A 18 -6.09 20.42 -5.84
C HIS A 18 -7.00 19.44 -5.09
N ILE A 19 -6.58 18.89 -3.97
CA ILE A 19 -7.33 17.85 -3.25
C ILE A 19 -8.24 18.49 -2.20
N THR A 20 -9.54 18.24 -2.32
CA THR A 20 -10.53 18.66 -1.33
C THR A 20 -10.82 17.59 -0.30
N GLY A 21 -10.48 16.33 -0.59
CA GLY A 21 -10.69 15.19 0.30
C GLY A 21 -11.94 14.38 0.00
N ASP A 22 -12.48 14.53 -1.20
CA ASP A 22 -13.61 13.73 -1.69
C ASP A 22 -13.13 12.34 -2.10
N GLU A 23 -13.49 11.34 -1.30
CA GLU A 23 -13.09 9.94 -1.52
C GLU A 23 -13.48 9.45 -2.93
N LYS A 24 -14.72 9.69 -3.35
CA LYS A 24 -15.23 9.16 -4.61
C LYS A 24 -14.61 9.83 -5.84
N GLY A 25 -14.45 11.13 -5.78
CA GLY A 25 -13.99 11.90 -6.94
C GLY A 25 -12.48 12.01 -7.07
N GLN A 26 -11.74 11.80 -5.99
CA GLN A 26 -10.32 12.15 -5.94
C GLN A 26 -9.38 11.01 -5.56
N ALA A 27 -9.90 9.87 -5.11
CA ALA A 27 -9.06 8.76 -4.65
C ALA A 27 -8.07 8.30 -5.73
N GLN A 28 -8.54 8.08 -6.94
CA GLN A 28 -7.71 7.50 -8.00
C GLN A 28 -6.63 8.46 -8.49
N ILE A 29 -6.95 9.74 -8.66
CA ILE A 29 -5.95 10.72 -9.07
C ILE A 29 -4.91 10.96 -7.96
N PHE A 30 -5.34 10.95 -6.71
CA PHE A 30 -4.42 11.06 -5.57
C PHE A 30 -3.44 9.90 -5.54
N LEU A 31 -3.92 8.66 -5.67
CA LEU A 31 -3.08 7.47 -5.68
C LEU A 31 -2.13 7.46 -6.87
N ASP A 32 -2.62 7.82 -8.05
CA ASP A 32 -1.77 7.86 -9.24
C ASP A 32 -0.62 8.85 -9.06
N ARG A 33 -0.91 10.04 -8.56
CA ARG A 33 0.11 11.06 -8.28
C ARG A 33 1.08 10.64 -7.17
N LEU A 34 0.58 9.92 -6.16
CA LEU A 34 1.42 9.35 -5.10
C LEU A 34 2.46 8.39 -5.69
N PHE A 35 2.02 7.49 -6.58
CA PHE A 35 2.92 6.53 -7.22
C PHE A 35 3.96 7.24 -8.10
N VAL A 36 3.55 8.28 -8.84
CA VAL A 36 4.50 9.11 -9.61
C VAL A 36 5.53 9.75 -8.68
N ALA A 37 5.09 10.27 -7.54
CA ALA A 37 5.98 10.87 -6.54
C ALA A 37 6.99 9.86 -5.97
N PHE A 38 6.61 8.59 -5.86
CA PHE A 38 7.53 7.53 -5.45
C PHE A 38 8.40 6.99 -6.59
N GLY A 39 8.29 7.53 -7.82
CA GLY A 39 9.20 7.22 -8.91
C GLY A 39 8.67 6.26 -9.96
N HIS A 40 7.39 5.91 -9.90
CA HIS A 40 6.73 5.09 -10.93
C HIS A 40 6.13 5.98 -12.03
N ALA A 41 5.81 5.39 -13.17
CA ALA A 41 5.08 6.11 -14.24
C ALA A 41 3.63 6.41 -13.84
N GLY A 42 3.03 5.58 -12.99
CA GLY A 42 1.69 5.75 -12.47
C GLY A 42 1.25 4.52 -11.69
N SER A 43 0.06 4.57 -11.12
CA SER A 43 -0.49 3.48 -10.30
C SER A 43 -0.78 2.21 -11.12
N LEU A 44 -1.15 2.34 -12.39
CA LEU A 44 -1.40 1.21 -13.28
C LEU A 44 -0.11 0.55 -13.77
N ASP A 45 0.96 1.33 -13.91
CA ASP A 45 2.21 0.88 -14.55
C ASP A 45 2.97 -0.15 -13.71
N VAL A 46 2.71 -0.20 -12.41
CA VAL A 46 3.30 -1.21 -11.51
C VAL A 46 2.58 -2.57 -11.57
N GLY A 47 1.45 -2.64 -12.27
CA GLY A 47 0.61 -3.84 -12.33
C GLY A 47 -0.50 -3.86 -11.27
N GLY A 48 -0.73 -2.76 -10.57
CA GLY A 48 -1.83 -2.62 -9.63
C GLY A 48 -3.16 -2.34 -10.33
N GLU A 49 -4.24 -2.63 -9.63
CA GLU A 49 -5.60 -2.44 -10.15
C GLU A 49 -6.40 -1.50 -9.25
N PRO A 50 -6.89 -0.37 -9.80
CA PRO A 50 -7.85 0.46 -9.09
C PRO A 50 -9.22 -0.22 -9.07
N GLU A 51 -10.01 0.07 -8.06
CA GLU A 51 -11.36 -0.48 -7.90
C GLU A 51 -11.40 -2.01 -8.04
N PHE A 52 -10.53 -2.66 -7.30
CA PHE A 52 -10.37 -4.12 -7.34
C PHE A 52 -11.60 -4.80 -6.73
N ARG A 53 -12.19 -5.73 -7.48
CA ARG A 53 -13.39 -6.45 -7.05
C ARG A 53 -13.07 -7.44 -5.93
N VAL A 54 -13.77 -7.29 -4.80
CA VAL A 54 -13.69 -8.19 -3.65
C VAL A 54 -15.04 -8.85 -3.45
N ARG A 55 -15.08 -10.19 -3.48
CA ARG A 55 -16.32 -10.92 -3.21
C ARG A 55 -16.59 -10.96 -1.72
N LYS A 56 -17.79 -10.58 -1.31
CA LYS A 56 -18.25 -10.77 0.06
C LYS A 56 -18.63 -12.23 0.30
N ALA A 57 -18.45 -12.67 1.55
CA ALA A 57 -18.95 -13.99 1.94
C ALA A 57 -20.47 -14.03 1.87
N THR A 58 -21.02 -15.20 1.57
CA THR A 58 -22.47 -15.45 1.58
C THR A 58 -23.09 -15.16 2.94
N GLU A 59 -22.33 -15.34 4.03
CA GLU A 59 -22.75 -15.04 5.39
C GLU A 59 -22.98 -13.54 5.66
N ASP A 60 -22.31 -12.68 4.89
CA ASP A 60 -22.46 -11.22 4.95
C ASP A 60 -23.49 -10.70 3.94
N GLY A 61 -24.38 -11.58 3.45
CA GLY A 61 -25.41 -11.23 2.48
C GLY A 61 -24.98 -11.34 1.02
N GLY A 62 -23.77 -11.82 0.76
CA GLY A 62 -23.23 -11.95 -0.59
C GLY A 62 -22.96 -10.59 -1.24
N GLY A 63 -22.68 -10.58 -2.52
CA GLY A 63 -22.44 -9.38 -3.30
C GLY A 63 -20.96 -9.06 -3.49
N THR A 64 -20.72 -7.90 -4.07
CA THR A 64 -19.39 -7.45 -4.45
C THR A 64 -19.11 -6.10 -3.82
N SER A 65 -17.93 -5.95 -3.25
CA SER A 65 -17.35 -4.67 -2.87
C SER A 65 -16.11 -4.40 -3.71
N PHE A 66 -15.63 -3.17 -3.69
CA PHE A 66 -14.44 -2.78 -4.42
C PHE A 66 -13.44 -2.18 -3.45
N ALA A 67 -12.23 -2.75 -3.44
CA ALA A 67 -11.09 -2.12 -2.80
C ALA A 67 -10.59 -0.99 -3.69
N ASP A 68 -10.18 0.13 -3.11
CA ASP A 68 -9.81 1.29 -3.91
C ASP A 68 -8.59 1.02 -4.80
N TYR A 69 -7.63 0.25 -4.30
CA TYR A 69 -6.45 -0.11 -5.09
C TYR A 69 -5.80 -1.37 -4.52
N VAL A 70 -5.41 -2.31 -5.40
CA VAL A 70 -4.68 -3.52 -5.02
C VAL A 70 -3.52 -3.74 -5.98
N TRP A 71 -2.32 -3.83 -5.42
CA TRP A 71 -1.10 -4.19 -6.13
C TRP A 71 -0.54 -5.46 -5.49
N LYS A 72 -0.86 -6.60 -6.08
CA LYS A 72 -0.38 -7.90 -5.58
C LYS A 72 1.08 -8.14 -5.95
N PRO A 73 1.90 -8.64 -5.07
CA PRO A 73 1.65 -8.98 -3.67
C PRO A 73 2.10 -7.89 -2.69
N VAL A 74 2.07 -6.64 -3.08
CA VAL A 74 2.73 -5.54 -2.38
C VAL A 74 1.80 -4.82 -1.42
N VAL A 75 0.68 -4.27 -1.91
CA VAL A 75 -0.16 -3.39 -1.08
C VAL A 75 -1.63 -3.42 -1.48
N LEU A 76 -2.49 -3.35 -0.46
CA LEU A 76 -3.90 -2.98 -0.56
C LEU A 76 -4.03 -1.55 -0.01
N ILE A 77 -4.65 -0.66 -0.75
CA ILE A 77 -4.90 0.72 -0.30
C ILE A 77 -6.40 0.99 -0.25
N GLU A 78 -6.88 1.44 0.90
CA GLU A 78 -8.23 1.92 1.11
C GLU A 78 -8.21 3.42 1.40
N MET A 79 -8.95 4.17 0.59
CA MET A 79 -9.09 5.61 0.74
C MET A 79 -10.36 5.94 1.51
N LYS A 80 -10.28 6.92 2.37
CA LYS A 80 -11.39 7.46 3.13
C LYS A 80 -11.43 8.97 2.96
N LYS A 81 -12.60 9.54 3.11
CA LYS A 81 -12.78 10.97 3.01
C LYS A 81 -11.95 11.71 4.09
N ARG A 82 -11.51 12.93 3.78
CA ARG A 82 -10.75 13.78 4.70
C ARG A 82 -11.49 13.94 6.04
N GLY A 83 -10.77 13.85 7.14
CA GLY A 83 -11.33 13.94 8.48
C GLY A 83 -11.81 12.63 9.08
N THR A 84 -11.82 11.55 8.30
CA THR A 84 -12.21 10.23 8.80
C THR A 84 -11.16 9.69 9.77
N VAL A 85 -11.60 9.12 10.89
CA VAL A 85 -10.72 8.42 11.83
C VAL A 85 -10.37 7.05 11.24
N LEU A 86 -9.13 6.89 10.79
CA LEU A 86 -8.71 5.72 10.02
C LEU A 86 -8.80 4.40 10.81
N SER A 87 -8.52 4.43 12.11
CA SER A 87 -8.57 3.23 12.95
C SER A 87 -9.96 2.57 12.99
N LYS A 88 -11.02 3.32 12.74
CA LYS A 88 -12.39 2.79 12.66
C LYS A 88 -12.64 1.93 11.43
N HIS A 89 -11.77 2.02 10.41
CA HIS A 89 -11.90 1.30 9.15
C HIS A 89 -10.93 0.11 9.03
N TYR A 90 -10.21 -0.19 10.09
CA TYR A 90 -9.29 -1.32 10.15
C TYR A 90 -9.99 -2.64 9.79
N ARG A 91 -11.15 -2.91 10.38
CA ARG A 91 -11.88 -4.17 10.16
C ARG A 91 -12.26 -4.37 8.69
N GLN A 92 -12.72 -3.32 8.03
CA GLN A 92 -13.07 -3.40 6.61
C GLN A 92 -11.84 -3.72 5.76
N ALA A 93 -10.73 -3.05 6.03
CA ALA A 93 -9.48 -3.30 5.31
C ALA A 93 -8.96 -4.71 5.56
N PHE A 94 -9.03 -5.19 6.80
CA PHE A 94 -8.65 -6.55 7.16
C PHE A 94 -9.52 -7.59 6.45
N ASP A 95 -10.84 -7.39 6.43
CA ASP A 95 -11.76 -8.29 5.73
C ASP A 95 -11.48 -8.34 4.23
N TYR A 96 -11.20 -7.22 3.60
CA TYR A 96 -10.79 -7.19 2.19
C TYR A 96 -9.49 -7.95 1.99
N TRP A 97 -8.50 -7.68 2.84
CA TRP A 97 -7.20 -8.35 2.77
C TRP A 97 -7.32 -9.87 2.86
N THR A 98 -8.17 -10.39 3.76
CA THR A 98 -8.36 -11.84 3.91
C THR A 98 -8.91 -12.49 2.65
N ARG A 99 -9.58 -11.74 1.79
CA ARG A 99 -10.21 -12.25 0.55
C ARG A 99 -9.34 -12.11 -0.69
N LEU A 100 -8.17 -11.48 -0.58
CA LEU A 100 -7.26 -11.27 -1.69
C LEU A 100 -6.35 -12.49 -1.91
N VAL A 101 -6.94 -13.62 -2.23
CA VAL A 101 -6.24 -14.89 -2.46
C VAL A 101 -6.45 -15.30 -3.91
N PRO A 102 -5.42 -15.75 -4.63
CA PRO A 102 -4.00 -15.81 -4.28
C PRO A 102 -3.30 -14.45 -4.40
N GLY A 103 -2.08 -14.36 -3.85
CA GLY A 103 -1.26 -13.15 -3.99
C GLY A 103 -1.60 -12.06 -2.98
N ARG A 104 -2.06 -12.44 -1.79
CA ARG A 104 -2.43 -11.51 -0.73
C ARG A 104 -1.31 -10.51 -0.45
N PRO A 105 -1.61 -9.19 -0.50
CA PRO A 105 -0.58 -8.17 -0.27
C PRO A 105 -0.01 -8.23 1.14
N ARG A 106 1.29 -7.96 1.25
CA ARG A 106 1.94 -7.86 2.56
C ARG A 106 1.47 -6.64 3.34
N TYR A 107 1.40 -5.49 2.66
CA TYR A 107 1.09 -4.21 3.29
C TYR A 107 -0.35 -3.78 3.03
N VAL A 108 -0.92 -3.08 3.99
CA VAL A 108 -2.22 -2.41 3.85
C VAL A 108 -2.06 -0.95 4.27
N ILE A 109 -2.56 -0.05 3.44
CA ILE A 109 -2.59 1.38 3.74
C ILE A 109 -4.04 1.83 3.89
N LEU A 110 -4.35 2.49 4.99
CA LEU A 110 -5.55 3.32 5.15
C LEU A 110 -5.13 4.78 5.02
N CYS A 111 -5.81 5.54 4.16
CA CYS A 111 -5.48 6.93 3.89
C CYS A 111 -6.75 7.78 3.82
N ASN A 112 -6.71 8.97 4.44
CA ASN A 112 -7.78 9.96 4.39
C ASN A 112 -7.34 11.27 3.72
N PHE A 113 -6.38 11.19 2.80
CA PHE A 113 -5.72 12.30 2.11
C PHE A 113 -4.70 13.07 2.98
N ASP A 114 -4.88 13.12 4.29
CA ASP A 114 -3.98 13.84 5.21
C ASP A 114 -3.07 12.91 5.99
N GLU A 115 -3.50 11.68 6.23
CA GLU A 115 -2.77 10.68 7.01
C GLU A 115 -2.74 9.34 6.31
N PHE A 116 -1.65 8.62 6.56
CA PHE A 116 -1.45 7.23 6.12
C PHE A 116 -1.22 6.36 7.35
N HIS A 117 -2.02 5.32 7.51
CA HIS A 117 -1.75 4.23 8.45
C HIS A 117 -1.30 3.02 7.66
N VAL A 118 -0.11 2.53 7.96
CA VAL A 118 0.51 1.41 7.24
C VAL A 118 0.52 0.19 8.14
N TYR A 119 -0.07 -0.89 7.67
CA TYR A 119 -0.09 -2.19 8.33
C TYR A 119 0.82 -3.15 7.58
N ASP A 120 1.55 -3.97 8.32
CA ASP A 120 2.34 -5.08 7.79
C ASP A 120 1.85 -6.37 8.45
N PHE A 121 0.93 -7.04 7.79
CA PHE A 121 0.28 -8.22 8.35
C PHE A 121 1.17 -9.48 8.43
N GLU A 122 2.39 -9.41 7.92
CA GLU A 122 3.39 -10.46 8.17
C GLU A 122 4.08 -10.28 9.53
N THR A 123 4.06 -9.08 10.09
CA THR A 123 4.75 -8.79 11.36
C THR A 123 3.81 -8.54 12.52
N GLN A 124 2.66 -7.91 12.30
CA GLN A 124 1.66 -7.66 13.35
C GLN A 124 0.28 -7.41 12.75
N MET A 125 -0.75 -7.88 13.45
CA MET A 125 -2.13 -7.92 12.93
C MET A 125 -3.04 -6.81 13.48
N ASP A 126 -2.72 -6.24 14.61
CA ASP A 126 -3.68 -5.46 15.41
C ASP A 126 -3.38 -3.96 15.47
N SER A 127 -2.24 -3.52 14.95
CA SER A 127 -1.85 -2.11 14.95
C SER A 127 -0.98 -1.77 13.75
N PRO A 128 -0.99 -0.50 13.31
CA PRO A 128 -0.11 -0.10 12.21
C PRO A 128 1.36 -0.18 12.62
N VAL A 129 2.22 -0.58 11.67
CA VAL A 129 3.67 -0.57 11.84
C VAL A 129 4.25 0.84 11.65
N GLY A 130 3.51 1.72 11.00
CA GLY A 130 3.94 3.10 10.78
C GLY A 130 2.78 4.00 10.43
N ARG A 131 2.99 5.29 10.65
CA ARG A 131 2.06 6.35 10.30
C ARG A 131 2.83 7.46 9.64
N ALA A 132 2.22 8.12 8.67
CA ALA A 132 2.79 9.30 8.04
C ALA A 132 1.70 10.33 7.82
N LYS A 133 2.08 11.60 7.88
CA LYS A 133 1.20 12.71 7.52
C LYS A 133 1.59 13.23 6.14
N LEU A 134 0.60 13.55 5.33
CA LEU A 134 0.86 14.13 4.01
C LEU A 134 1.76 15.36 4.09
N ALA A 135 1.49 16.26 5.03
CA ALA A 135 2.24 17.51 5.19
C ALA A 135 3.74 17.28 5.42
N ASP A 136 4.10 16.16 6.06
CA ASP A 136 5.49 15.84 6.42
C ASP A 136 6.08 14.74 5.54
N LEU A 137 5.37 14.31 4.49
CA LEU A 137 5.71 13.11 3.73
C LEU A 137 7.10 13.19 3.11
N ALA A 138 7.50 14.36 2.61
CA ALA A 138 8.80 14.54 1.97
C ALA A 138 9.98 14.28 2.95
N GLN A 139 9.79 14.55 4.23
CA GLN A 139 10.79 14.35 5.28
C GLN A 139 10.63 13.02 6.00
N HIS A 140 9.44 12.44 6.01
CA HIS A 140 9.09 11.26 6.81
C HIS A 140 8.34 10.19 6.00
N TYR A 141 8.85 9.87 4.80
CA TYR A 141 8.22 8.86 3.93
C TYR A 141 8.59 7.41 4.31
N GLY A 142 9.40 7.21 5.35
CA GLY A 142 9.86 5.88 5.76
C GLY A 142 8.79 4.80 5.82
N PRO A 143 7.62 5.04 6.44
CA PRO A 143 6.55 4.05 6.47
C PRO A 143 6.03 3.61 5.11
N LEU A 144 6.17 4.47 4.08
CA LEU A 144 5.75 4.19 2.70
C LEU A 144 6.92 3.82 1.78
N ALA A 145 8.13 3.68 2.30
CA ALA A 145 9.33 3.44 1.49
C ALA A 145 9.26 2.14 0.67
N PHE A 146 8.43 1.18 1.07
CA PHE A 146 8.22 -0.04 0.30
C PHE A 146 7.57 0.23 -1.07
N LEU A 147 6.99 1.41 -1.28
CA LEU A 147 6.43 1.81 -2.59
C LEU A 147 7.50 2.23 -3.60
N LEU A 148 8.74 2.52 -3.16
CA LEU A 148 9.82 2.92 -4.07
C LEU A 148 10.16 1.81 -5.06
N PRO A 149 10.54 2.16 -6.32
CA PRO A 149 10.98 1.16 -7.30
C PRO A 149 12.23 0.42 -6.82
N GLY A 150 12.38 -0.83 -7.28
CA GLY A 150 13.56 -1.62 -6.97
C GLY A 150 13.55 -2.29 -5.61
N GLN A 151 12.47 -2.18 -4.86
CA GLN A 151 12.31 -2.93 -3.61
C GLN A 151 12.09 -4.41 -3.92
N PRO A 152 12.67 -5.34 -3.12
CA PRO A 152 12.42 -6.75 -3.31
C PRO A 152 10.93 -7.03 -3.11
N SER A 153 10.36 -7.87 -4.00
CA SER A 153 8.96 -8.29 -3.84
C SER A 153 8.79 -9.03 -2.52
N PRO A 154 7.76 -8.73 -1.72
CA PRO A 154 7.49 -9.43 -0.48
C PRO A 154 7.31 -10.94 -0.62
N SER A 155 6.93 -11.42 -1.82
CA SER A 155 6.78 -12.85 -2.10
C SER A 155 8.08 -13.54 -2.49
N SER A 156 9.17 -12.80 -2.69
CA SER A 156 10.45 -13.35 -3.13
C SER A 156 11.40 -13.72 -2.00
N THR A 157 10.90 -13.85 -0.77
CA THR A 157 11.64 -14.54 0.27
C THR A 157 11.62 -16.04 -0.01
N THR A 158 12.21 -16.44 -1.12
CA THR A 158 12.80 -17.76 -1.19
C THR A 158 13.92 -17.75 -0.17
N SER A 159 13.69 -18.38 0.96
CA SER A 159 14.79 -18.77 1.81
C SER A 159 15.69 -19.68 0.97
N THR A 160 16.70 -19.10 0.36
CA THR A 160 17.79 -19.90 -0.14
C THR A 160 18.51 -20.38 1.10
N SER A 161 18.06 -21.50 1.62
CA SER A 161 18.89 -22.22 2.59
C SER A 161 20.21 -22.50 1.87
N PRO A 162 21.33 -22.07 2.44
CA PRO A 162 22.61 -22.44 1.83
C PRO A 162 22.67 -23.97 1.77
N SER A 163 22.92 -24.49 0.58
CA SER A 163 23.22 -25.90 0.42
C SER A 163 24.31 -26.26 1.42
N PRO A 164 24.15 -27.31 2.18
CA PRO A 164 25.21 -27.71 3.09
C PRO A 164 26.49 -27.91 2.28
N ALA A 165 27.55 -27.27 2.76
CA ALA A 165 28.85 -27.39 2.14
C ALA A 165 29.19 -28.88 1.97
N LYS A 166 29.54 -29.26 0.74
CA LYS A 166 29.96 -30.65 0.47
C LYS A 166 31.16 -30.93 1.33
N PRO A 167 31.16 -32.00 2.14
CA PRO A 167 32.31 -32.32 2.99
C PRO A 167 33.54 -32.56 2.11
N PRO A 168 34.73 -32.15 2.57
CA PRO A 168 35.93 -32.37 1.78
C PRO A 168 36.14 -33.87 1.58
N ARG A 169 36.44 -34.26 0.36
CA ARG A 169 36.83 -35.65 0.08
C ARG A 169 38.09 -35.95 0.83
N THR A 170 38.02 -36.87 1.80
CA THR A 170 39.19 -37.51 2.38
C THR A 170 39.71 -38.51 1.37
N SER A 171 40.90 -38.24 0.89
CA SER A 171 41.67 -39.23 0.10
C SER A 171 42.18 -40.33 0.98
#